data_cc7bc62530a57cb977a04a8224dd201b
#
_entry.id   cc7bc62530a57cb977a04a8224dd201b
#
_cell.length_a   1.000
_cell.length_b   1.000
_cell.length_c   1.000
_cell.angle_alpha   90.00
_cell.angle_beta   90.00
_cell.angle_gamma   90.00
#
_symmetry.space_group_name_H-M   'P 1'
#
loop_
_entity.id
_entity.type
_entity.pdbx_description
1 polymer ?
#
loop_
_entity_poly.entity_id
_entity_poly.type
_entity_poly.pdbx_seq_one_letter_code
_entity_poly.pdbx_strand_id
1 'polypeptide(L)'
;VITPRITDPGGRPAAALVAVSRPTLFVVEPLIELQILEGTRLLWRQGPAGGGALQPVGGPSGAPPFGAIASGTIEGPIPWPLPPIRPGQALTLRLRPLGGGPAAFAVVRLIGSPAGTLHRGDALLASLGRDPHRWRLAVEAAMERGDLPLASALLFAFEGPGAADLDALRLTVIRSSCQPAEGLRR
;
A
#
# COMPACT_ATOMS: atom_id res chain seq x y z
N VAL A 1 -0.36 -3.31 -3.53
CA VAL A 1 0.92 -3.83 -3.08
C VAL A 1 1.94 -2.79 -3.40
N ILE A 2 2.49 -2.26 -2.39
CA ILE A 2 3.80 -1.69 -2.49
C ILE A 2 4.71 -2.89 -2.31
N THR A 3 5.01 -3.59 -3.40
CA THR A 3 6.16 -4.47 -3.41
C THR A 3 7.34 -3.53 -3.61
N PRO A 4 8.09 -3.20 -2.57
CA PRO A 4 9.28 -2.45 -2.79
C PRO A 4 10.30 -3.40 -3.42
N ARG A 5 10.57 -3.24 -4.69
CA ARG A 5 11.98 -3.24 -5.02
C ARG A 5 12.52 -2.04 -4.25
N ILE A 6 13.16 -2.30 -3.14
CA ILE A 6 13.62 -1.31 -2.15
C ILE A 6 14.50 -0.22 -2.81
N THR A 7 15.07 -0.53 -3.97
CA THR A 7 15.77 0.40 -4.85
C THR A 7 15.60 0.01 -6.31
N ASP A 8 15.49 0.99 -7.19
CA ASP A 8 15.71 0.74 -8.61
C ASP A 8 17.20 0.33 -8.84
N PRO A 9 17.56 -0.19 -10.03
CA PRO A 9 18.95 -0.53 -10.35
C PRO A 9 19.95 0.62 -10.19
N GLY A 10 19.49 1.84 -10.03
CA GLY A 10 20.28 3.05 -9.79
C GLY A 10 20.39 3.45 -8.31
N GLY A 11 19.91 2.62 -7.37
CA GLY A 11 19.96 2.90 -5.94
C GLY A 11 18.98 3.98 -5.46
N ARG A 12 18.01 4.40 -6.30
CA ARG A 12 16.98 5.38 -5.91
C ARG A 12 15.82 4.69 -5.21
N PRO A 13 15.13 5.36 -4.27
CA PRO A 13 13.92 4.82 -3.67
C PRO A 13 12.90 4.44 -4.74
N ALA A 14 12.33 3.23 -4.65
CA ALA A 14 11.26 2.80 -5.54
C ALA A 14 10.11 3.84 -5.52
N ALA A 15 9.60 4.20 -6.69
CA ALA A 15 8.45 5.09 -6.84
C ALA A 15 7.25 4.29 -7.35
N ALA A 16 6.12 4.41 -6.66
CA ALA A 16 4.86 3.80 -7.03
C ALA A 16 3.81 4.87 -7.35
N LEU A 17 3.22 4.80 -8.53
CA LEU A 17 2.02 5.58 -8.87
C LEU A 17 0.82 5.00 -8.13
N VAL A 18 -0.01 5.87 -7.60
CA VAL A 18 -1.22 5.51 -6.85
C VAL A 18 -2.44 5.86 -7.69
N ALA A 19 -3.24 4.87 -8.07
CA ALA A 19 -4.41 5.05 -8.95
C ALA A 19 -5.70 5.37 -8.19
N VAL A 20 -5.70 5.30 -6.86
CA VAL A 20 -6.84 5.60 -5.98
C VAL A 20 -6.41 6.54 -4.88
N SER A 21 -7.30 7.42 -4.42
CA SER A 21 -6.94 8.44 -3.43
C SER A 21 -6.74 7.88 -2.02
N ARG A 22 -7.30 6.71 -1.72
CA ARG A 22 -7.16 6.00 -0.43
C ARG A 22 -6.74 4.55 -0.66
N PRO A 23 -5.45 4.29 -0.97
CA PRO A 23 -4.98 2.94 -1.22
C PRO A 23 -4.93 2.11 0.06
N THR A 24 -5.20 0.82 -0.03
CA THR A 24 -4.84 -0.14 1.02
C THR A 24 -3.34 -0.45 0.91
N LEU A 25 -2.61 -0.29 2.00
CA LEU A 25 -1.23 -0.73 2.11
C LEU A 25 -1.22 -2.20 2.52
N PHE A 26 -0.63 -3.07 1.72
CA PHE A 26 -0.56 -4.50 2.06
C PHE A 26 0.86 -4.89 2.44
N VAL A 27 1.05 -5.23 3.71
CA VAL A 27 2.33 -5.59 4.30
C VAL A 27 2.48 -7.10 4.29
N VAL A 28 3.46 -7.62 3.54
CA VAL A 28 3.73 -9.05 3.39
C VAL A 28 4.72 -9.54 4.44
N GLU A 29 5.81 -8.80 4.64
CA GLU A 29 6.82 -9.13 5.63
C GLU A 29 6.57 -8.34 6.91
N PRO A 30 6.66 -8.96 8.10
CA PRO A 30 6.42 -8.29 9.36
C PRO A 30 7.28 -7.04 9.54
N LEU A 31 6.64 -5.92 9.83
CA LEU A 31 7.31 -4.68 10.16
C LEU A 31 7.19 -4.39 11.66
N ILE A 32 8.20 -3.76 12.22
CA ILE A 32 8.14 -3.20 13.57
C ILE A 32 7.74 -1.71 13.55
N GLU A 33 7.88 -1.05 12.40
CA GLU A 33 7.50 0.35 12.27
C GLU A 33 7.17 0.70 10.82
N LEU A 34 6.12 1.50 10.65
CA LEU A 34 5.70 2.12 9.40
C LEU A 34 5.49 3.62 9.63
N GLN A 35 6.12 4.44 8.81
CA GLN A 35 5.99 5.90 8.83
C GLN A 35 5.53 6.40 7.47
N ILE A 36 4.69 7.45 7.47
CA ILE A 36 4.30 8.18 6.26
C ILE A 36 4.72 9.64 6.41
N LEU A 37 5.51 10.13 5.46
CA LEU A 37 6.07 11.47 5.46
C LEU A 37 5.68 12.24 4.20
N GLU A 38 5.58 13.56 4.29
CA GLU A 38 5.52 14.49 3.17
C GLU A 38 6.78 15.38 3.24
N GLY A 39 7.69 15.19 2.31
CA GLY A 39 9.04 15.74 2.45
C GLY A 39 9.73 15.18 3.70
N THR A 40 10.08 16.06 4.64
CA THR A 40 10.66 15.70 5.94
C THR A 40 9.63 15.64 7.06
N ARG A 41 8.39 16.07 6.81
CA ARG A 41 7.34 16.13 7.82
C ARG A 41 6.69 14.77 8.02
N LEU A 42 6.77 14.22 9.23
CA LEU A 42 6.05 13.01 9.62
C LEU A 42 4.55 13.32 9.71
N LEU A 43 3.73 12.57 8.94
CA LEU A 43 2.28 12.70 8.93
C LEU A 43 1.61 11.62 9.76
N TRP A 44 2.17 10.41 9.75
CA TRP A 44 1.61 9.28 10.48
C TRP A 44 2.68 8.23 10.78
N ARG A 45 2.49 7.53 11.89
CA ARG A 45 3.38 6.47 12.35
C ARG A 45 2.60 5.36 13.02
N GLN A 46 2.96 4.11 12.72
CA GLN A 46 2.54 2.92 13.45
C GLN A 46 3.79 2.14 13.86
N GLY A 47 3.85 1.66 15.10
CA GLY A 47 4.99 0.91 15.62
C GLY A 47 4.79 0.55 17.09
N PRO A 48 5.76 -0.14 17.74
CA PRO A 48 5.64 -0.56 19.13
C PRO A 48 5.38 0.62 20.07
N ALA A 49 4.61 0.36 21.11
CA ALA A 49 4.19 1.31 22.12
C ALA A 49 5.38 2.09 22.73
N GLY A 50 5.42 3.32 22.51
CA GLY A 50 6.47 4.30 22.83
C GLY A 50 6.40 5.47 21.83
N GLY A 51 5.82 5.24 20.68
CA GLY A 51 5.42 6.26 19.73
C GLY A 51 3.91 6.34 19.70
N GLY A 52 3.32 7.28 20.44
CA GLY A 52 1.91 7.59 20.31
C GLY A 52 1.59 7.82 18.84
N ALA A 53 0.48 7.26 18.35
CA ALA A 53 -0.07 7.68 17.09
C ALA A 53 -0.17 9.20 17.13
N LEU A 54 0.62 9.90 16.32
CA LEU A 54 0.43 11.31 16.10
C LEU A 54 -0.96 11.42 15.46
N GLN A 55 -1.95 11.77 16.26
CA GLN A 55 -3.29 12.03 15.75
C GLN A 55 -3.16 13.13 14.69
N PRO A 56 -3.79 12.98 13.54
CA PRO A 56 -3.84 14.06 12.57
C PRO A 56 -4.44 15.27 13.27
N VAL A 57 -3.69 16.36 13.30
CA VAL A 57 -4.18 17.65 13.83
C VAL A 57 -5.38 18.03 12.96
N GLY A 58 -6.62 17.86 13.49
CA GLY A 58 -7.83 18.37 12.88
C GLY A 58 -8.88 17.38 12.38
N GLY A 59 -8.87 16.10 12.79
CA GLY A 59 -9.96 15.16 12.45
C GLY A 59 -10.99 15.01 13.59
N PRO A 60 -12.29 14.79 13.31
CA PRO A 60 -13.29 14.55 14.35
C PRO A 60 -12.96 13.28 15.12
N SER A 61 -12.89 13.43 16.43
CA SER A 61 -12.71 12.36 17.40
C SER A 61 -13.86 11.35 17.27
N GLY A 62 -13.59 10.08 16.98
CA GLY A 62 -14.65 9.08 17.14
C GLY A 62 -14.55 7.74 16.40
N ALA A 63 -13.47 7.40 15.70
CA ALA A 63 -13.32 6.03 15.19
C ALA A 63 -12.27 5.28 16.03
N PRO A 64 -12.58 4.09 16.61
CA PRO A 64 -11.59 3.27 17.25
C PRO A 64 -10.57 2.82 16.22
N PRO A 65 -9.27 2.76 16.55
CA PRO A 65 -8.28 2.19 15.65
C PRO A 65 -8.59 0.69 15.49
N PHE A 66 -9.05 0.30 14.32
CA PHE A 66 -9.12 -1.12 13.96
C PHE A 66 -7.70 -1.68 13.99
N GLY A 67 -7.49 -2.72 14.80
CA GLY A 67 -6.26 -3.49 14.86
C GLY A 67 -5.23 -3.01 15.87
N ALA A 68 -5.58 -3.02 17.16
CA ALA A 68 -4.58 -3.13 18.22
C ALA A 68 -3.97 -4.54 18.14
N ILE A 69 -2.88 -4.68 17.37
CA ILE A 69 -2.14 -5.94 17.30
C ILE A 69 -1.35 -6.08 18.60
N ALA A 70 -1.74 -7.07 19.41
CA ALA A 70 -1.13 -7.39 20.70
C ALA A 70 0.32 -7.90 20.60
N SER A 71 0.92 -7.97 19.41
CA SER A 71 2.24 -8.57 19.15
C SER A 71 3.33 -7.62 18.65
N GLY A 72 3.11 -6.33 18.59
CA GLY A 72 4.17 -5.38 18.21
C GLY A 72 4.63 -5.42 16.74
N THR A 73 4.08 -6.28 15.90
CA THR A 73 4.36 -6.38 14.46
C THR A 73 3.21 -5.88 13.62
N ILE A 74 3.52 -5.33 12.46
CA ILE A 74 2.57 -4.79 11.49
C ILE A 74 2.58 -5.72 10.28
N GLU A 75 1.43 -6.36 9.99
CA GLU A 75 1.25 -7.31 8.89
C GLU A 75 -0.13 -7.15 8.26
N GLY A 76 -0.29 -7.60 7.01
CA GLY A 76 -1.57 -7.64 6.32
C GLY A 76 -2.03 -6.30 5.74
N PRO A 77 -3.34 -6.13 5.51
CA PRO A 77 -3.90 -4.92 4.94
C PRO A 77 -3.99 -3.81 5.98
N ILE A 78 -3.53 -2.63 5.59
CA ILE A 78 -3.62 -1.39 6.38
C ILE A 78 -4.46 -0.41 5.56
N PRO A 79 -5.67 -0.05 6.01
CA PRO A 79 -6.45 1.01 5.38
C PRO A 79 -5.68 2.33 5.40
N TRP A 80 -5.86 3.15 4.37
CA TRP A 80 -5.18 4.45 4.28
C TRP A 80 -5.49 5.34 5.49
N PRO A 81 -4.49 5.68 6.33
CA PRO A 81 -4.74 6.36 7.61
C PRO A 81 -4.80 7.89 7.51
N LEU A 82 -4.56 8.46 6.32
CA LEU A 82 -4.47 9.90 6.09
C LEU A 82 -5.65 10.41 5.24
N PRO A 83 -5.83 11.72 5.10
CA PRO A 83 -6.71 12.29 4.07
C PRO A 83 -6.37 11.76 2.67
N PRO A 84 -7.30 11.85 1.71
CA PRO A 84 -7.08 11.39 0.34
C PRO A 84 -5.79 11.94 -0.26
N ILE A 85 -5.04 11.10 -0.96
CA ILE A 85 -3.84 11.49 -1.70
C ILE A 85 -4.27 12.42 -2.84
N ARG A 86 -3.62 13.57 -2.94
CA ARG A 86 -3.89 14.56 -3.98
C ARG A 86 -3.12 14.25 -5.27
N PRO A 87 -3.60 14.71 -6.43
CA PRO A 87 -2.87 14.60 -7.69
C PRO A 87 -1.45 15.19 -7.56
N GLY A 88 -0.45 14.42 -8.00
CA GLY A 88 0.97 14.82 -7.93
C GLY A 88 1.57 14.86 -6.51
N GLN A 89 0.79 14.62 -5.46
CA GLN A 89 1.32 14.57 -4.10
C GLN A 89 2.33 13.44 -3.97
N ALA A 90 3.51 13.77 -3.46
CA ALA A 90 4.57 12.81 -3.18
C ALA A 90 4.66 12.54 -1.69
N LEU A 91 4.48 11.28 -1.32
CA LEU A 91 4.60 10.79 0.05
C LEU A 91 5.74 9.77 0.12
N THR A 92 6.39 9.70 1.25
CA THR A 92 7.45 8.72 1.52
C THR A 92 7.00 7.76 2.61
N LEU A 93 6.97 6.48 2.29
CA LEU A 93 6.83 5.42 3.28
C LEU A 93 8.21 4.99 3.75
N ARG A 94 8.40 4.90 5.06
CA ARG A 94 9.58 4.31 5.69
C ARG A 94 9.13 3.06 6.44
N LEU A 95 9.72 1.93 6.09
CA LEU A 95 9.33 0.60 6.53
C LEU A 95 10.50 0.01 7.30
N ARG A 96 10.33 -0.28 8.58
CA ARG A 96 11.35 -0.96 9.39
C ARG A 96 10.96 -2.43 9.57
N PRO A 97 11.71 -3.36 8.95
CA PRO A 97 11.41 -4.79 9.04
C PRO A 97 11.66 -5.33 10.44
N LEU A 98 11.01 -6.43 10.78
CA LEU A 98 11.29 -7.19 11.98
C LEU A 98 12.77 -7.64 11.97
N GLY A 99 13.48 -7.42 13.07
CA GLY A 99 14.92 -7.67 13.16
C GLY A 99 15.82 -6.58 12.58
N GLY A 100 15.25 -5.54 11.95
CA GLY A 100 16.01 -4.37 11.49
C GLY A 100 16.47 -3.49 12.65
N GLY A 101 17.70 -2.98 12.57
CA GLY A 101 18.23 -2.00 13.54
C GLY A 101 17.46 -0.66 13.50
N PRO A 102 17.70 0.25 14.45
CA PRO A 102 16.98 1.52 14.57
C PRO A 102 17.01 2.41 13.31
N ALA A 103 18.07 2.30 12.51
CA ALA A 103 18.26 3.06 11.27
C ALA A 103 17.90 2.27 10.01
N ALA A 104 17.53 0.99 10.12
CA ALA A 104 17.27 0.11 8.98
C ALA A 104 15.85 0.32 8.44
N PHE A 105 15.67 1.36 7.64
CA PHE A 105 14.41 1.62 6.94
C PHE A 105 14.53 1.33 5.45
N ALA A 106 13.62 0.53 4.93
CA ALA A 106 13.29 0.54 3.51
C ALA A 106 12.45 1.78 3.19
N VAL A 107 12.64 2.35 2.01
CA VAL A 107 11.97 3.59 1.61
C VAL A 107 11.23 3.37 0.30
N VAL A 108 9.94 3.70 0.28
CA VAL A 108 9.10 3.68 -0.91
C VAL A 108 8.46 5.05 -1.09
N ARG A 109 8.49 5.58 -2.32
CA ARG A 109 7.84 6.83 -2.65
C ARG A 109 6.50 6.57 -3.31
N LEU A 110 5.42 7.15 -2.76
CA LEU A 110 4.10 7.16 -3.38
C LEU A 110 3.90 8.48 -4.11
N ILE A 111 3.35 8.42 -5.32
CA ILE A 111 3.02 9.60 -6.11
C ILE A 111 1.57 9.48 -6.55
N GLY A 112 0.74 10.43 -6.14
CA GLY A 112 -0.66 10.50 -6.57
C GLY A 112 -0.76 10.70 -8.08
N SER A 113 -1.49 9.83 -8.75
CA SER A 113 -1.77 9.95 -10.19
C SER A 113 -2.51 11.25 -10.53
N PRO A 114 -2.61 11.64 -11.79
CA PRO A 114 -3.42 12.78 -12.22
C PRO A 114 -4.88 12.69 -11.73
N ALA A 115 -5.53 13.82 -11.51
CA ALA A 115 -6.87 13.91 -10.92
C ALA A 115 -7.91 13.01 -11.60
N GLY A 116 -7.94 12.95 -12.92
CA GLY A 116 -8.85 12.10 -13.66
C GLY A 116 -8.60 10.59 -13.43
N THR A 117 -7.36 10.18 -13.19
CA THR A 117 -7.03 8.78 -12.87
C THR A 117 -7.48 8.43 -11.46
N LEU A 118 -7.17 9.27 -10.46
CA LEU A 118 -7.62 9.06 -9.09
C LEU A 118 -9.15 9.01 -9.00
N HIS A 119 -9.83 9.95 -9.66
CA HIS A 119 -11.31 9.99 -9.68
C HIS A 119 -11.90 8.71 -10.29
N ARG A 120 -11.38 8.23 -11.42
CA ARG A 120 -11.85 6.99 -12.04
C ARG A 120 -11.59 5.77 -11.14
N GLY A 121 -10.43 5.71 -10.51
CA GLY A 121 -10.08 4.62 -9.58
C GLY A 121 -11.02 4.58 -8.38
N ASP A 122 -11.26 5.73 -7.75
CA ASP A 122 -12.16 5.85 -6.60
C ASP A 122 -13.62 5.53 -6.97
N ALA A 123 -14.09 6.01 -8.13
CA ALA A 123 -15.43 5.72 -8.63
C ALA A 123 -15.61 4.22 -8.93
N LEU A 124 -14.59 3.59 -9.52
CA LEU A 124 -14.60 2.15 -9.77
C LEU A 124 -14.68 1.37 -8.46
N LEU A 125 -13.80 1.66 -7.48
CA LEU A 125 -13.84 1.04 -6.16
C LEU A 125 -15.23 1.13 -5.51
N ALA A 126 -15.81 2.32 -5.52
CA ALA A 126 -17.15 2.54 -4.97
C ALA A 126 -18.24 1.73 -5.68
N SER A 127 -18.09 1.44 -6.97
CA SER A 127 -19.07 0.72 -7.78
C SER A 127 -19.04 -0.80 -7.65
N LEU A 128 -17.90 -1.39 -7.22
CA LEU A 128 -17.70 -2.85 -7.22
C LEU A 128 -18.51 -3.57 -6.14
N GLY A 129 -18.78 -2.91 -5.01
CA GLY A 129 -19.52 -3.52 -3.90
C GLY A 129 -18.76 -4.69 -3.27
N ARG A 130 -19.50 -5.75 -2.88
CA ARG A 130 -18.94 -6.93 -2.17
C ARG A 130 -18.84 -8.19 -3.03
N ASP A 131 -19.13 -8.12 -4.32
CA ASP A 131 -19.11 -9.28 -5.20
C ASP A 131 -17.68 -9.57 -5.69
N PRO A 132 -17.02 -10.66 -5.25
CA PRO A 132 -15.65 -10.98 -5.61
C PRO A 132 -15.46 -11.22 -7.11
N HIS A 133 -16.50 -11.67 -7.82
CA HIS A 133 -16.43 -11.88 -9.26
C HIS A 133 -16.28 -10.54 -10.01
N ARG A 134 -17.02 -9.50 -9.60
CA ARG A 134 -16.88 -8.16 -10.18
C ARG A 134 -15.49 -7.57 -9.93
N TRP A 135 -14.93 -7.81 -8.75
CA TRP A 135 -13.57 -7.38 -8.44
C TRP A 135 -12.54 -8.09 -9.32
N ARG A 136 -12.66 -9.41 -9.49
CA ARG A 136 -11.78 -10.17 -10.37
C ARG A 136 -11.81 -9.63 -11.79
N LEU A 137 -13.00 -9.45 -12.38
CA LEU A 137 -13.14 -8.90 -13.73
C LEU A 137 -12.54 -7.49 -13.85
N ALA A 138 -12.69 -6.65 -12.83
CA ALA A 138 -12.12 -5.31 -12.83
C ALA A 138 -10.58 -5.33 -12.77
N VAL A 139 -9.99 -6.24 -11.99
CA VAL A 139 -8.54 -6.46 -11.94
C VAL A 139 -8.03 -6.92 -13.31
N GLU A 140 -8.64 -7.96 -13.89
CA GLU A 140 -8.29 -8.50 -15.21
C GLU A 140 -8.34 -7.40 -16.28
N ALA A 141 -9.43 -6.65 -16.34
CA ALA A 141 -9.58 -5.55 -17.28
C ALA A 141 -8.54 -4.41 -17.07
N ALA A 142 -8.11 -4.14 -15.85
CA ALA A 142 -7.04 -3.19 -15.59
C ALA A 142 -5.68 -3.74 -16.07
N MET A 143 -5.42 -5.04 -15.85
CA MET A 143 -4.20 -5.70 -16.32
C MET A 143 -4.11 -5.71 -17.86
N GLU A 144 -5.21 -6.05 -18.54
CA GLU A 144 -5.28 -6.04 -20.02
C GLU A 144 -4.99 -4.67 -20.63
N ARG A 145 -5.38 -3.60 -19.95
CA ARG A 145 -5.07 -2.22 -20.36
C ARG A 145 -3.65 -1.76 -19.98
N GLY A 146 -2.87 -2.60 -19.28
CA GLY A 146 -1.57 -2.22 -18.75
C GLY A 146 -1.62 -1.23 -17.58
N ASP A 147 -2.80 -1.02 -16.98
CA ASP A 147 -2.96 -0.12 -15.82
C ASP A 147 -2.61 -0.86 -14.52
N LEU A 148 -1.32 -1.17 -14.37
CA LEU A 148 -0.82 -1.92 -13.23
C LEU A 148 -1.04 -1.22 -11.88
N PRO A 149 -0.95 0.13 -11.76
CA PRO A 149 -1.30 0.81 -10.52
C PRO A 149 -2.76 0.58 -10.10
N LEU A 150 -3.71 0.63 -11.05
CA LEU A 150 -5.12 0.38 -10.77
C LEU A 150 -5.36 -1.11 -10.46
N ALA A 151 -4.81 -2.03 -11.26
CA ALA A 151 -4.94 -3.47 -11.02
C ALA A 151 -4.47 -3.84 -9.62
N SER A 152 -3.32 -3.32 -9.19
CA SER A 152 -2.79 -3.52 -7.84
C SER A 152 -3.70 -2.92 -6.77
N ALA A 153 -4.18 -1.69 -6.96
CA ALA A 153 -5.07 -1.04 -6.02
C ALA A 153 -6.35 -1.85 -5.80
N LEU A 154 -6.98 -2.35 -6.88
CA LEU A 154 -8.17 -3.19 -6.83
C LEU A 154 -7.88 -4.53 -6.15
N LEU A 155 -6.82 -5.23 -6.57
CA LEU A 155 -6.49 -6.56 -6.07
C LEU A 155 -6.31 -6.60 -4.55
N PHE A 156 -5.70 -5.56 -3.97
CA PHE A 156 -5.41 -5.51 -2.54
C PHE A 156 -6.43 -4.74 -1.70
N ALA A 157 -7.40 -4.08 -2.31
CA ALA A 157 -8.47 -3.39 -1.59
C ALA A 157 -9.66 -4.29 -1.23
N PHE A 158 -9.83 -5.45 -1.87
CA PHE A 158 -10.95 -6.34 -1.58
C PHE A 158 -10.77 -7.05 -0.23
N GLU A 159 -11.75 -6.89 0.65
CA GLU A 159 -11.80 -7.49 1.99
C GLU A 159 -13.13 -8.23 2.18
N GLY A 160 -13.40 -9.25 1.38
CA GLY A 160 -14.67 -9.99 1.45
C GLY A 160 -14.49 -11.50 1.45
N PRO A 161 -15.50 -12.26 1.91
CA PRO A 161 -15.51 -13.71 1.79
C PRO A 161 -15.63 -14.14 0.32
N GLY A 162 -15.20 -15.38 0.02
CA GLY A 162 -15.34 -15.94 -1.34
C GLY A 162 -14.31 -15.45 -2.36
N ALA A 163 -13.18 -14.91 -1.91
CA ALA A 163 -12.16 -14.32 -2.73
C ALA A 163 -11.05 -15.29 -3.19
N ALA A 164 -11.27 -16.59 -3.20
CA ALA A 164 -10.24 -17.60 -3.48
C ALA A 164 -9.42 -17.30 -4.75
N ASP A 165 -10.07 -16.86 -5.83
CA ASP A 165 -9.40 -16.49 -7.07
C ASP A 165 -8.55 -15.21 -6.92
N LEU A 166 -9.06 -14.22 -6.19
CA LEU A 166 -8.31 -12.99 -5.89
C LEU A 166 -7.13 -13.28 -4.97
N ASP A 167 -7.30 -14.19 -4.00
CA ASP A 167 -6.23 -14.59 -3.09
C ASP A 167 -5.13 -15.37 -3.83
N ALA A 168 -5.50 -16.26 -4.74
CA ALA A 168 -4.57 -16.95 -5.62
C ALA A 168 -3.77 -15.96 -6.49
N LEU A 169 -4.45 -14.94 -7.04
CA LEU A 169 -3.81 -13.89 -7.82
C LEU A 169 -2.89 -13.02 -6.95
N ARG A 170 -3.31 -12.64 -5.74
CA ARG A 170 -2.48 -11.93 -4.75
C ARG A 170 -1.19 -12.69 -4.46
N LEU A 171 -1.29 -13.99 -4.16
CA LEU A 171 -0.14 -14.85 -3.89
C LEU A 171 0.81 -14.90 -5.11
N THR A 172 0.27 -14.96 -6.32
CA THR A 172 1.07 -14.96 -7.55
C THR A 172 1.83 -13.65 -7.71
N VAL A 173 1.16 -12.51 -7.51
CA VAL A 173 1.79 -11.18 -7.57
C VAL A 173 2.86 -11.02 -6.49
N ILE A 174 2.59 -11.47 -5.27
CA ILE A 174 3.56 -11.43 -4.16
C ILE A 174 4.79 -12.26 -4.51
N ARG A 175 4.61 -13.51 -4.93
CA ARG A 175 5.72 -14.41 -5.27
C ARG A 175 6.57 -13.86 -6.41
N SER A 176 5.96 -13.36 -7.49
CA SER A 176 6.68 -12.79 -8.62
C SER A 176 7.46 -11.53 -8.25
N SER A 177 6.99 -10.78 -7.26
CA SER A 177 7.64 -9.56 -6.79
C SER A 177 8.82 -9.83 -5.85
N CYS A 178 8.80 -10.98 -5.16
CA CYS A 178 9.87 -11.42 -4.25
C CYS A 178 10.96 -12.25 -4.95
N GLN A 179 10.78 -12.63 -6.23
CA GLN A 179 11.83 -13.33 -6.96
C GLN A 179 12.99 -12.37 -7.25
N PRO A 180 14.23 -12.70 -6.84
CA PRO A 180 15.39 -11.94 -7.27
C PRO A 180 15.42 -11.92 -8.80
N ALA A 181 15.80 -10.80 -9.39
CA ALA A 181 15.97 -10.68 -10.85
C ALA A 181 17.15 -11.60 -11.28
N GLU A 182 16.89 -12.89 -11.37
CA GLU A 182 17.79 -13.85 -11.99
C GLU A 182 17.82 -13.62 -13.50
N GLY A 183 18.68 -12.75 -13.97
CA GLY A 183 18.77 -12.51 -15.40
C GLY A 183 19.72 -11.42 -15.87
N LEU A 184 20.42 -10.70 -15.01
CA LEU A 184 21.37 -9.65 -15.39
C LEU A 184 22.84 -10.02 -15.13
N ARG A 185 23.16 -11.32 -15.18
CA ARG A 185 24.56 -11.79 -15.33
C ARG A 185 24.71 -12.45 -16.70
N ARG A 186 24.81 -11.64 -17.73
CA ARG A 186 25.50 -12.01 -18.99
C ARG A 186 26.24 -10.78 -19.51
#